data_bbe38d71c4c1d8870642cb71ded05f7c
#
_entry.id   bbe38d71c4c1d8870642cb71ded05f7c
#
_cell.length_a   1.000
_cell.length_b   1.000
_cell.length_c   1.000
_cell.angle_alpha   90.00
_cell.angle_beta   90.00
_cell.angle_gamma   90.00
#
_symmetry.space_group_name_H-M   'P 1'
#
loop_
_entity.id
_entity.type
_entity.pdbx_description
1 polymer ?
#
loop_
_entity_poly.entity_id
_entity_poly.type
_entity_poly.pdbx_seq_one_letter_code
_entity_poly.pdbx_strand_id
1 'polypeptide(L)'
;MTNLISSYFNWLQHGAPTGEVVRYPVIREKYQSQVDGLYIVGDLSGLPLLKFAAKQGFEVIGHIATRLAQSPAPTDDSVYDVAILGAGAAGLAAALHAKRQGLRYVVLEGVRIANTIVNFPKGKPIFAEPMQIANPSELPVVESTKEETLATWFQLLDHEQLSILEGMNVRDVRKNQDGVFEVTVEDKPAVKARFIVLATGKAGKSRTLNVPGEKLPKVSDRLFSPLDYRDQNILVVGGGDSAIETAIALAETGNNVTISYRKGDFSRIKEGNARQLETLFQAGKVTVLYHSTVKEITETSVVLQIGKETRRLPNDVVFTMIGKELPYEFLERLGITIENTWTAARFALFGLSVFVFSMVYFGKSVAGKLTPAASLGAKIGVLVIPGLTVIAMMATVLYVYWTTNRHKLTNFQSLVPPLLTAVVTTGITLLSLFLVCDHVGPDGKPAPYKLLGLDQYFWYSALYSLAILVFGIRRIVTRKNDYITRQTISLIFFQVVMLFGLPYGLEFGVKGGFLHLPNWMETYVFPNQSYSNIYGLVLAYPLYIHNVLTGEPSAFWLGMSILQTFVIIPALIYYFGKGAYCGWICSCGALAETLG
;
A
#
# COMPACT_ATOMS: atom_id res chain seq x y z
N MET A 1 5.51 -35.47 -9.82
CA MET A 1 6.37 -34.31 -9.48
C MET A 1 5.64 -32.98 -9.56
N THR A 2 4.81 -32.72 -10.57
CA THR A 2 4.04 -31.43 -10.70
C THR A 2 3.14 -31.14 -9.52
N ASN A 3 2.50 -32.11 -8.88
CA ASN A 3 1.62 -31.88 -7.71
C ASN A 3 2.37 -31.48 -6.45
N LEU A 4 3.59 -31.97 -6.23
CA LEU A 4 4.41 -31.65 -5.05
C LEU A 4 4.93 -30.20 -5.10
N ILE A 5 5.39 -29.78 -6.27
CA ILE A 5 5.85 -28.40 -6.51
C ILE A 5 4.69 -27.42 -6.36
N SER A 6 3.54 -27.73 -6.97
CA SER A 6 2.33 -26.91 -6.84
C SER A 6 1.85 -26.82 -5.38
N SER A 7 1.84 -27.94 -4.65
CA SER A 7 1.47 -27.96 -3.22
C SER A 7 2.44 -27.14 -2.36
N TYR A 8 3.75 -27.20 -2.67
CA TYR A 8 4.76 -26.40 -1.99
C TYR A 8 4.57 -24.89 -2.21
N PHE A 9 4.34 -24.45 -3.44
CA PHE A 9 4.09 -23.05 -3.73
C PHE A 9 2.75 -22.55 -3.16
N ASN A 10 1.70 -23.38 -3.18
CA ASN A 10 0.43 -23.06 -2.55
C ASN A 10 0.57 -22.92 -1.03
N TRP A 11 1.39 -23.77 -0.39
CA TRP A 11 1.71 -23.68 1.01
C TRP A 11 2.51 -22.40 1.35
N LEU A 12 3.52 -22.04 0.55
CA LEU A 12 4.26 -20.78 0.70
C LEU A 12 3.36 -19.54 0.58
N GLN A 13 2.32 -19.62 -0.25
CA GLN A 13 1.36 -18.54 -0.46
C GLN A 13 0.15 -18.60 0.47
N HIS A 14 0.10 -19.60 1.37
CA HIS A 14 -0.99 -19.72 2.33
C HIS A 14 -1.08 -18.42 3.16
N GLY A 15 -2.29 -17.83 3.23
CA GLY A 15 -2.52 -16.54 3.87
C GLY A 15 -2.06 -15.31 3.05
N ALA A 16 -1.65 -15.46 1.78
CA ALA A 16 -1.51 -14.30 0.91
C ALA A 16 -2.86 -13.61 0.72
N PRO A 17 -2.95 -12.27 0.84
CA PRO A 17 -4.19 -11.58 0.55
C PRO A 17 -4.56 -11.84 -0.91
N THR A 18 -5.61 -12.64 -1.12
CA THR A 18 -6.18 -12.92 -2.44
C THR A 18 -7.33 -11.95 -2.67
N GLY A 19 -7.22 -11.06 -3.62
CA GLY A 19 -8.27 -10.10 -4.00
C GLY A 19 -7.68 -8.76 -4.41
N GLU A 20 -8.51 -7.95 -5.05
CA GLU A 20 -8.14 -6.58 -5.39
C GLU A 20 -7.83 -5.79 -4.13
N VAL A 21 -6.66 -5.18 -4.09
CA VAL A 21 -6.31 -4.21 -3.05
C VAL A 21 -7.11 -2.95 -3.34
N VAL A 22 -7.92 -2.51 -2.39
CA VAL A 22 -8.62 -1.23 -2.49
C VAL A 22 -7.57 -0.13 -2.55
N ARG A 23 -7.59 0.66 -3.61
CA ARG A 23 -6.66 1.77 -3.82
C ARG A 23 -7.32 3.05 -3.32
N TYR A 24 -6.64 3.78 -2.47
CA TYR A 24 -7.12 5.02 -1.91
C TYR A 24 -6.56 6.25 -2.64
N PRO A 25 -7.20 7.42 -2.51
CA PRO A 25 -6.60 8.67 -2.98
C PRO A 25 -5.30 8.96 -2.22
N VAL A 26 -4.31 9.47 -2.92
CA VAL A 26 -3.06 9.91 -2.31
C VAL A 26 -3.32 11.20 -1.53
N ILE A 27 -3.12 11.14 -0.22
CA ILE A 27 -3.33 12.27 0.70
C ILE A 27 -1.97 12.75 1.19
N ARG A 28 -1.75 14.06 1.13
CA ARG A 28 -0.57 14.76 1.65
C ARG A 28 -0.78 15.11 3.13
N GLU A 29 0.23 15.75 3.73
CA GLU A 29 0.12 16.27 5.09
C GLU A 29 -1.12 17.17 5.25
N LYS A 30 -1.70 17.17 6.43
CA LYS A 30 -2.88 17.98 6.77
C LYS A 30 -4.11 17.70 5.88
N TYR A 31 -4.25 16.43 5.43
CA TYR A 31 -5.38 15.94 4.62
C TYR A 31 -5.51 16.54 3.22
N GLN A 32 -4.48 17.24 2.72
CA GLN A 32 -4.51 17.90 1.43
C GLN A 32 -4.35 16.89 0.29
N SER A 33 -5.12 17.03 -0.78
CA SER A 33 -4.92 16.31 -2.04
C SER A 33 -3.79 16.92 -2.88
N GLN A 34 -3.61 16.43 -4.12
CA GLN A 34 -2.70 17.04 -5.10
C GLN A 34 -3.24 18.37 -5.63
N VAL A 35 -4.54 18.58 -5.54
CA VAL A 35 -5.21 19.83 -5.95
C VAL A 35 -5.17 20.79 -4.78
N ASP A 36 -4.49 21.91 -4.97
CA ASP A 36 -4.38 22.91 -3.90
C ASP A 36 -5.72 23.51 -3.50
N GLY A 37 -6.04 23.47 -2.21
CA GLY A 37 -7.31 23.91 -1.62
C GLY A 37 -8.38 22.80 -1.54
N LEU A 38 -8.09 21.58 -2.01
CA LEU A 38 -8.98 20.43 -1.91
C LEU A 38 -8.41 19.41 -0.91
N TYR A 39 -9.21 19.08 0.10
CA TYR A 39 -8.85 18.19 1.21
C TYR A 39 -9.72 16.94 1.22
N ILE A 40 -9.21 15.84 1.74
CA ILE A 40 -9.88 14.53 1.79
C ILE A 40 -9.87 14.03 3.23
N VAL A 41 -11.05 13.75 3.79
CA VAL A 41 -11.23 13.28 5.17
C VAL A 41 -12.23 12.14 5.27
N GLY A 42 -12.25 11.45 6.40
CA GLY A 42 -13.13 10.32 6.67
C GLY A 42 -12.69 9.04 5.96
N ASP A 43 -13.63 8.16 5.64
CA ASP A 43 -13.36 6.81 5.11
C ASP A 43 -12.55 6.81 3.80
N LEU A 44 -12.63 7.89 3.01
CA LEU A 44 -11.79 8.07 1.82
C LEU A 44 -10.31 8.17 2.14
N SER A 45 -9.93 8.54 3.36
CA SER A 45 -8.54 8.56 3.80
C SER A 45 -7.94 7.17 4.09
N GLY A 46 -8.74 6.10 3.99
CA GLY A 46 -8.31 4.72 4.20
C GLY A 46 -8.62 4.18 5.61
N LEU A 47 -9.04 5.00 6.56
CA LEU A 47 -9.32 4.63 7.95
C LEU A 47 -10.84 4.74 8.25
N PRO A 48 -11.62 3.66 8.07
CA PRO A 48 -13.08 3.70 8.23
C PRO A 48 -13.50 3.56 9.70
N LEU A 49 -13.09 4.51 10.55
CA LEU A 49 -13.43 4.57 11.97
C LEU A 49 -14.08 5.92 12.28
N LEU A 50 -15.26 5.92 12.90
CA LEU A 50 -16.05 7.12 13.17
C LEU A 50 -15.27 8.18 13.95
N LYS A 51 -14.51 7.76 14.98
CA LYS A 51 -13.70 8.66 15.80
C LYS A 51 -12.59 9.35 14.99
N PHE A 52 -11.91 8.60 14.09
CA PHE A 52 -10.93 9.19 13.18
C PHE A 52 -11.57 10.12 12.17
N ALA A 53 -12.72 9.75 11.62
CA ALA A 53 -13.44 10.59 10.69
C ALA A 53 -13.82 11.94 11.32
N ALA A 54 -14.38 11.92 12.54
CA ALA A 54 -14.71 13.14 13.28
C ALA A 54 -13.45 13.99 13.60
N LYS A 55 -12.38 13.35 14.08
CA LYS A 55 -11.09 14.01 14.31
C LYS A 55 -10.54 14.69 13.06
N GLN A 56 -10.52 13.99 11.93
CA GLN A 56 -10.02 14.54 10.66
C GLN A 56 -10.85 15.72 10.18
N GLY A 57 -12.19 15.66 10.31
CA GLY A 57 -13.09 16.76 10.00
C GLY A 57 -12.81 18.00 10.83
N PHE A 58 -12.55 17.82 12.13
CA PHE A 58 -12.16 18.91 13.02
C PHE A 58 -10.79 19.51 12.63
N GLU A 59 -9.76 18.68 12.49
CA GLU A 59 -8.40 19.14 12.22
C GLU A 59 -8.26 19.84 10.87
N VAL A 60 -8.94 19.36 9.81
CA VAL A 60 -8.87 19.97 8.48
C VAL A 60 -9.38 21.40 8.47
N ILE A 61 -10.43 21.70 9.21
CA ILE A 61 -10.97 23.06 9.31
C ILE A 61 -9.99 23.99 10.04
N GLY A 62 -9.32 23.53 11.09
CA GLY A 62 -8.25 24.31 11.75
C GLY A 62 -7.13 24.69 10.78
N HIS A 63 -6.76 23.77 9.87
CA HIS A 63 -5.78 24.05 8.82
C HIS A 63 -6.30 25.05 7.78
N ILE A 64 -7.56 24.92 7.36
CA ILE A 64 -8.20 25.83 6.42
C ILE A 64 -8.30 27.24 7.04
N ALA A 65 -8.74 27.37 8.28
CA ALA A 65 -8.82 28.63 9.00
C ALA A 65 -7.46 29.34 9.06
N THR A 66 -6.39 28.61 9.35
CA THR A 66 -5.01 29.15 9.33
C THR A 66 -4.62 29.68 7.95
N ARG A 67 -4.99 29.00 6.87
CA ARG A 67 -4.74 29.46 5.50
C ARG A 67 -5.59 30.66 5.11
N LEU A 68 -6.83 30.70 5.53
CA LEU A 68 -7.75 31.82 5.29
C LEU A 68 -7.25 33.09 5.96
N ALA A 69 -6.72 33.01 7.17
CA ALA A 69 -6.15 34.16 7.90
C ALA A 69 -4.94 34.78 7.17
N GLN A 70 -4.26 34.02 6.29
CA GLN A 70 -3.12 34.47 5.49
C GLN A 70 -3.50 34.98 4.09
N SER A 71 -4.78 34.92 3.73
CA SER A 71 -5.26 35.25 2.38
C SER A 71 -6.37 36.30 2.46
N PRO A 72 -6.40 37.29 1.54
CA PRO A 72 -7.44 38.31 1.57
C PRO A 72 -8.84 37.70 1.42
N ALA A 73 -9.82 38.31 2.07
CA ALA A 73 -11.20 37.89 1.93
C ALA A 73 -11.69 38.08 0.48
N PRO A 74 -12.56 37.19 -0.05
CA PRO A 74 -13.14 37.38 -1.37
C PRO A 74 -14.02 38.64 -1.36
N THR A 75 -14.01 39.37 -2.45
CA THR A 75 -14.89 40.53 -2.67
C THR A 75 -16.32 40.12 -3.02
N ASP A 76 -16.52 38.85 -3.40
CA ASP A 76 -17.81 38.27 -3.79
C ASP A 76 -18.46 37.54 -2.60
N ASP A 77 -19.55 38.07 -2.08
CA ASP A 77 -20.30 37.49 -0.96
C ASP A 77 -20.97 36.15 -1.30
N SER A 78 -21.07 35.79 -2.56
CA SER A 78 -21.59 34.49 -2.99
C SER A 78 -20.59 33.33 -2.84
N VAL A 79 -19.33 33.61 -2.51
CA VAL A 79 -18.26 32.62 -2.37
C VAL A 79 -18.11 32.19 -0.92
N TYR A 80 -18.35 30.92 -0.63
CA TYR A 80 -18.09 30.35 0.69
C TYR A 80 -16.58 30.22 0.96
N ASP A 81 -16.18 30.30 2.24
CA ASP A 81 -14.80 29.99 2.62
C ASP A 81 -14.52 28.51 2.42
N VAL A 82 -15.48 27.64 2.76
CA VAL A 82 -15.36 26.20 2.58
C VAL A 82 -16.68 25.54 2.19
N ALA A 83 -16.65 24.68 1.18
CA ALA A 83 -17.72 23.74 0.90
C ALA A 83 -17.32 22.32 1.33
N ILE A 84 -18.15 21.71 2.16
CA ILE A 84 -17.96 20.38 2.72
C ILE A 84 -18.87 19.42 1.97
N LEU A 85 -18.31 18.42 1.29
CA LEU A 85 -19.06 17.46 0.50
C LEU A 85 -19.27 16.18 1.32
N GLY A 86 -20.49 15.97 1.78
CA GLY A 86 -20.93 14.87 2.62
C GLY A 86 -21.19 15.25 4.08
N ALA A 87 -22.34 14.80 4.61
CA ALA A 87 -22.79 15.03 6.00
C ALA A 87 -22.67 13.76 6.87
N GLY A 88 -21.60 12.98 6.72
CA GLY A 88 -21.21 11.91 7.63
C GLY A 88 -20.41 12.45 8.82
N ALA A 89 -19.83 11.55 9.63
CA ALA A 89 -19.06 11.92 10.83
C ALA A 89 -17.96 12.98 10.57
N ALA A 90 -17.22 12.85 9.48
CA ALA A 90 -16.18 13.80 9.13
C ALA A 90 -16.74 15.16 8.71
N GLY A 91 -17.78 15.16 7.86
CA GLY A 91 -18.42 16.40 7.39
C GLY A 91 -19.15 17.16 8.50
N LEU A 92 -19.84 16.46 9.40
CA LEU A 92 -20.51 17.06 10.54
C LEU A 92 -19.52 17.68 11.53
N ALA A 93 -18.44 16.97 11.85
CA ALA A 93 -17.38 17.50 12.70
C ALA A 93 -16.67 18.72 12.05
N ALA A 94 -16.48 18.69 10.74
CA ALA A 94 -15.95 19.84 9.99
C ALA A 94 -16.92 21.02 10.04
N ALA A 95 -18.21 20.80 9.84
CA ALA A 95 -19.23 21.86 9.87
C ALA A 95 -19.34 22.52 11.25
N LEU A 96 -19.35 21.72 12.33
CA LEU A 96 -19.33 22.22 13.71
C LEU A 96 -18.11 23.12 13.94
N HIS A 97 -16.93 22.66 13.57
CA HIS A 97 -15.71 23.43 13.77
C HIS A 97 -15.64 24.67 12.85
N ALA A 98 -16.13 24.60 11.62
CA ALA A 98 -16.23 25.75 10.71
C ALA A 98 -17.13 26.85 11.31
N LYS A 99 -18.27 26.47 11.90
CA LYS A 99 -19.15 27.38 12.62
C LYS A 99 -18.44 28.05 13.82
N ARG A 100 -17.71 27.28 14.62
CA ARG A 100 -16.93 27.82 15.76
C ARG A 100 -15.83 28.78 15.33
N GLN A 101 -15.25 28.56 14.17
CA GLN A 101 -14.23 29.45 13.59
C GLN A 101 -14.83 30.67 12.86
N GLY A 102 -16.16 30.82 12.83
CA GLY A 102 -16.85 31.92 12.15
C GLY A 102 -16.67 31.91 10.62
N LEU A 103 -16.39 30.74 10.01
CA LEU A 103 -16.23 30.61 8.57
C LEU A 103 -17.58 30.61 7.86
N ARG A 104 -17.63 31.19 6.66
CA ARG A 104 -18.77 31.03 5.77
C ARG A 104 -18.68 29.65 5.09
N TYR A 105 -19.48 28.71 5.54
CA TYR A 105 -19.43 27.34 5.07
C TYR A 105 -20.81 26.85 4.59
N VAL A 106 -20.77 25.81 3.79
CA VAL A 106 -21.95 25.04 3.40
C VAL A 106 -21.60 23.54 3.34
N VAL A 107 -22.50 22.72 3.82
CA VAL A 107 -22.41 21.25 3.68
C VAL A 107 -23.36 20.80 2.58
N LEU A 108 -22.85 20.07 1.59
CA LEU A 108 -23.62 19.51 0.48
C LEU A 108 -23.71 17.99 0.68
N GLU A 109 -24.91 17.50 0.98
CA GLU A 109 -25.17 16.08 1.19
C GLU A 109 -26.07 15.52 0.08
N GLY A 110 -25.62 14.43 -0.54
CA GLY A 110 -26.32 13.86 -1.70
C GLY A 110 -27.67 13.23 -1.37
N VAL A 111 -27.83 12.64 -0.19
CA VAL A 111 -29.02 11.88 0.21
C VAL A 111 -29.64 12.49 1.46
N ARG A 112 -29.06 12.19 2.63
CA ARG A 112 -29.50 12.68 3.95
C ARG A 112 -28.36 12.68 4.97
N ILE A 113 -28.50 13.47 6.00
CA ILE A 113 -27.53 13.56 7.10
C ILE A 113 -27.28 12.18 7.71
N ALA A 114 -26.02 11.89 8.01
CA ALA A 114 -25.54 10.63 8.60
C ALA A 114 -26.00 9.37 7.84
N ASN A 115 -26.19 9.46 6.51
CA ASN A 115 -26.77 8.43 5.67
C ASN A 115 -26.17 7.03 5.89
N THR A 116 -24.87 6.91 6.11
CA THR A 116 -24.19 5.63 6.37
C THR A 116 -24.71 4.98 7.65
N ILE A 117 -24.81 5.73 8.75
CA ILE A 117 -25.28 5.22 10.04
C ILE A 117 -26.80 4.97 10.02
N VAL A 118 -27.56 5.86 9.39
CA VAL A 118 -29.01 5.68 9.22
C VAL A 118 -29.34 4.37 8.49
N ASN A 119 -28.49 3.95 7.56
CA ASN A 119 -28.65 2.70 6.80
C ASN A 119 -28.02 1.47 7.48
N PHE A 120 -27.49 1.57 8.69
CA PHE A 120 -27.10 0.39 9.45
C PHE A 120 -28.35 -0.41 9.91
N PRO A 121 -28.22 -1.71 10.12
CA PRO A 121 -29.29 -2.50 10.73
C PRO A 121 -29.75 -1.91 12.07
N LYS A 122 -31.02 -2.13 12.41
CA LYS A 122 -31.59 -1.71 13.69
C LYS A 122 -30.84 -2.37 14.85
N GLY A 123 -30.53 -1.59 15.88
CA GLY A 123 -29.81 -2.06 17.07
C GLY A 123 -28.29 -2.29 16.86
N LYS A 124 -27.73 -1.96 15.70
CA LYS A 124 -26.31 -2.18 15.44
C LYS A 124 -25.44 -1.39 16.43
N PRO A 125 -24.47 -2.04 17.12
CA PRO A 125 -23.56 -1.36 18.03
C PRO A 125 -22.58 -0.47 17.26
N ILE A 126 -22.33 0.72 17.81
CA ILE A 126 -21.33 1.68 17.36
C ILE A 126 -20.18 1.67 18.36
N PHE A 127 -18.98 1.40 17.87
CA PHE A 127 -17.76 1.37 18.70
C PHE A 127 -16.99 2.67 18.57
N ALA A 128 -16.51 3.19 19.72
CA ALA A 128 -15.68 4.40 19.80
C ALA A 128 -14.18 4.07 19.75
N GLU A 129 -13.79 3.10 18.96
CA GLU A 129 -12.39 2.67 18.79
C GLU A 129 -11.55 3.63 17.94
N PRO A 130 -10.22 3.70 18.18
CA PRO A 130 -9.50 3.18 19.35
C PRO A 130 -9.68 4.07 20.59
N MET A 131 -9.77 3.43 21.77
CA MET A 131 -10.05 4.17 23.03
C MET A 131 -8.95 5.17 23.39
N GLN A 132 -7.69 4.86 23.02
CA GLN A 132 -6.51 5.69 23.34
C GLN A 132 -6.45 7.02 22.57
N ILE A 133 -7.22 7.16 21.50
CA ILE A 133 -7.23 8.39 20.69
C ILE A 133 -8.38 9.28 21.15
N ALA A 134 -8.05 10.50 21.55
CA ALA A 134 -9.05 11.51 21.87
C ALA A 134 -9.79 11.96 20.61
N ASN A 135 -11.09 12.20 20.75
CA ASN A 135 -11.88 12.93 19.76
C ASN A 135 -11.88 14.41 20.13
N PRO A 136 -11.17 15.29 19.40
CA PRO A 136 -11.15 16.72 19.69
C PRO A 136 -12.39 17.44 19.17
N SER A 137 -13.22 16.78 18.34
CA SER A 137 -14.42 17.37 17.75
C SER A 137 -15.57 17.40 18.75
N GLU A 138 -16.47 18.36 18.57
CA GLU A 138 -17.71 18.45 19.34
C GLU A 138 -18.74 17.38 18.96
N LEU A 139 -18.55 16.69 17.84
CA LEU A 139 -19.41 15.58 17.43
C LEU A 139 -19.17 14.37 18.36
N PRO A 140 -20.15 13.93 19.16
CA PRO A 140 -19.95 12.83 20.08
C PRO A 140 -19.77 11.50 19.33
N VAL A 141 -18.70 10.78 19.66
CA VAL A 141 -18.46 9.40 19.20
C VAL A 141 -18.17 8.56 20.42
N VAL A 142 -19.20 7.93 20.95
CA VAL A 142 -19.17 7.07 22.14
C VAL A 142 -19.70 5.67 21.81
N GLU A 143 -19.39 4.69 22.66
CA GLU A 143 -20.00 3.37 22.54
C GLU A 143 -21.50 3.47 22.81
N SER A 144 -22.31 3.05 21.84
CA SER A 144 -23.76 3.20 21.85
C SER A 144 -24.38 2.33 20.75
N THR A 145 -25.68 2.33 20.67
CA THR A 145 -26.39 1.79 19.51
C THR A 145 -26.49 2.81 18.39
N LYS A 146 -26.83 2.35 17.18
CA LYS A 146 -27.15 3.19 16.03
C LYS A 146 -28.17 4.27 16.41
N GLU A 147 -29.24 3.88 17.08
CA GLU A 147 -30.37 4.74 17.43
C GLU A 147 -29.94 5.84 18.42
N GLU A 148 -29.18 5.49 19.44
CA GLU A 148 -28.66 6.44 20.44
C GLU A 148 -27.66 7.43 19.80
N THR A 149 -26.76 6.92 18.94
CA THR A 149 -25.83 7.79 18.20
C THR A 149 -26.58 8.81 17.36
N LEU A 150 -27.58 8.36 16.58
CA LEU A 150 -28.37 9.24 15.70
C LEU A 150 -29.20 10.24 16.52
N ALA A 151 -29.83 9.81 17.62
CA ALA A 151 -30.57 10.70 18.50
C ALA A 151 -29.69 11.82 19.04
N THR A 152 -28.50 11.47 19.56
CA THR A 152 -27.52 12.42 20.09
C THR A 152 -27.03 13.39 19.01
N TRP A 153 -26.75 12.88 17.81
CA TRP A 153 -26.27 13.74 16.71
C TRP A 153 -27.37 14.69 16.22
N PHE A 154 -28.61 14.19 16.02
CA PHE A 154 -29.70 15.04 15.55
C PHE A 154 -30.08 16.12 16.58
N GLN A 155 -30.04 15.82 17.88
CA GLN A 155 -30.23 16.83 18.94
C GLN A 155 -29.13 17.91 18.87
N LEU A 156 -27.87 17.52 18.70
CA LEU A 156 -26.78 18.48 18.53
C LEU A 156 -26.96 19.35 17.29
N LEU A 157 -27.34 18.75 16.15
CA LEU A 157 -27.53 19.46 14.89
C LEU A 157 -28.69 20.44 14.94
N ASP A 158 -29.78 20.07 15.61
CA ASP A 158 -30.94 20.94 15.83
C ASP A 158 -30.57 22.14 16.71
N HIS A 159 -29.83 21.92 17.78
CA HIS A 159 -29.30 22.99 18.64
C HIS A 159 -28.35 23.92 17.87
N GLU A 160 -27.44 23.34 17.09
CA GLU A 160 -26.39 24.10 16.41
C GLU A 160 -26.85 24.76 15.09
N GLN A 161 -27.99 24.42 14.52
CA GLN A 161 -28.52 25.01 13.28
C GLN A 161 -27.44 25.13 12.18
N LEU A 162 -26.83 23.99 11.81
CA LEU A 162 -25.77 23.96 10.80
C LEU A 162 -26.31 24.22 9.38
N SER A 163 -25.51 24.87 8.54
CA SER A 163 -25.81 25.10 7.12
C SER A 163 -25.58 23.81 6.31
N ILE A 164 -26.59 22.92 6.29
CA ILE A 164 -26.57 21.63 5.57
C ILE A 164 -27.67 21.62 4.54
N LEU A 165 -27.30 21.32 3.29
CA LEU A 165 -28.22 21.15 2.18
C LEU A 165 -28.25 19.68 1.78
N GLU A 166 -29.43 19.05 1.93
CA GLU A 166 -29.65 17.66 1.52
C GLU A 166 -30.13 17.58 0.07
N GLY A 167 -30.01 16.40 -0.56
CA GLY A 167 -30.36 16.18 -1.96
C GLY A 167 -29.43 16.91 -2.94
N MET A 168 -28.21 17.22 -2.52
CA MET A 168 -27.19 17.91 -3.31
C MET A 168 -26.23 16.92 -3.95
N ASN A 169 -26.65 16.29 -5.05
CA ASN A 169 -25.81 15.36 -5.81
C ASN A 169 -24.72 16.11 -6.55
N VAL A 170 -23.52 16.15 -5.99
CA VAL A 170 -22.36 16.78 -6.62
C VAL A 170 -21.86 15.92 -7.78
N ARG A 171 -21.83 16.50 -8.99
CA ARG A 171 -21.36 15.84 -10.21
C ARG A 171 -19.90 16.13 -10.52
N ASP A 172 -19.46 17.38 -10.26
CA ASP A 172 -18.11 17.83 -10.60
C ASP A 172 -17.65 18.96 -9.67
N VAL A 173 -16.35 19.14 -9.55
CA VAL A 173 -15.73 20.26 -8.83
C VAL A 173 -14.55 20.73 -9.65
N ARG A 174 -14.58 21.98 -10.07
CA ARG A 174 -13.51 22.60 -10.87
C ARG A 174 -12.97 23.83 -10.19
N LYS A 175 -11.67 24.02 -10.27
CA LYS A 175 -11.01 25.24 -9.81
C LYS A 175 -10.87 26.20 -10.99
N ASN A 176 -11.41 27.43 -10.87
CA ASN A 176 -11.28 28.45 -11.88
C ASN A 176 -9.89 29.14 -11.84
N GLN A 177 -9.66 30.10 -12.76
CA GLN A 177 -8.39 30.83 -12.85
C GLN A 177 -8.13 31.72 -11.63
N ASP A 178 -9.16 32.17 -10.95
CA ASP A 178 -9.09 33.00 -9.73
C ASP A 178 -8.82 32.18 -8.47
N GLY A 179 -8.69 30.85 -8.62
CA GLY A 179 -8.43 29.94 -7.50
C GLY A 179 -9.66 29.55 -6.70
N VAL A 180 -10.86 29.93 -7.13
CA VAL A 180 -12.15 29.57 -6.53
C VAL A 180 -12.64 28.26 -7.11
N PHE A 181 -13.16 27.37 -6.28
CA PHE A 181 -13.81 26.15 -6.73
C PHE A 181 -15.27 26.40 -7.06
N GLU A 182 -15.71 25.83 -8.17
CA GLU A 182 -17.10 25.75 -8.59
C GLU A 182 -17.57 24.31 -8.46
N VAL A 183 -18.54 24.09 -7.59
CA VAL A 183 -19.13 22.78 -7.30
C VAL A 183 -20.41 22.66 -8.12
N THR A 184 -20.41 21.81 -9.14
CA THR A 184 -21.58 21.54 -9.98
C THR A 184 -22.48 20.51 -9.31
N VAL A 185 -23.71 20.90 -9.04
CA VAL A 185 -24.75 20.05 -8.43
C VAL A 185 -25.80 19.71 -9.49
N GLU A 186 -26.33 18.50 -9.42
CA GLU A 186 -27.37 18.04 -10.33
C GLU A 186 -28.67 18.86 -10.16
N ASP A 187 -29.16 19.41 -11.27
CA ASP A 187 -30.41 20.20 -11.34
C ASP A 187 -30.51 21.37 -10.33
N LYS A 188 -29.38 21.90 -9.88
CA LYS A 188 -29.31 23.03 -8.94
C LYS A 188 -28.18 24.00 -9.32
N PRO A 189 -28.26 25.27 -8.84
CA PRO A 189 -27.20 26.23 -9.05
C PRO A 189 -25.84 25.74 -8.50
N ALA A 190 -24.77 26.08 -9.20
CA ALA A 190 -23.42 25.78 -8.76
C ALA A 190 -23.08 26.54 -7.47
N VAL A 191 -22.32 25.91 -6.58
CA VAL A 191 -21.84 26.48 -5.33
C VAL A 191 -20.37 26.86 -5.48
N LYS A 192 -20.01 28.08 -5.10
CA LYS A 192 -18.62 28.57 -5.15
C LYS A 192 -17.97 28.55 -3.77
N ALA A 193 -16.73 28.06 -3.69
CA ALA A 193 -15.98 28.05 -2.43
C ALA A 193 -14.47 28.21 -2.66
N ARG A 194 -13.77 28.75 -1.67
CA ARG A 194 -12.30 28.88 -1.69
C ARG A 194 -11.61 27.55 -1.40
N PHE A 195 -12.21 26.74 -0.56
CA PHE A 195 -11.70 25.43 -0.16
C PHE A 195 -12.78 24.36 -0.27
N ILE A 196 -12.38 23.14 -0.58
CA ILE A 196 -13.25 21.97 -0.65
C ILE A 196 -12.78 20.94 0.37
N VAL A 197 -13.70 20.38 1.14
CA VAL A 197 -13.48 19.23 2.01
C VAL A 197 -14.31 18.05 1.48
N LEU A 198 -13.65 17.03 0.93
CA LEU A 198 -14.29 15.78 0.52
C LEU A 198 -14.48 14.87 1.75
N ALA A 199 -15.69 14.81 2.26
CA ALA A 199 -16.12 13.98 3.38
C ALA A 199 -17.18 12.94 2.97
N THR A 200 -17.20 12.56 1.67
CA THR A 200 -18.24 11.70 1.05
C THR A 200 -18.17 10.25 1.51
N GLY A 201 -17.15 9.87 2.30
CA GLY A 201 -16.94 8.51 2.71
C GLY A 201 -16.67 7.58 1.52
N LYS A 202 -16.86 6.28 1.71
CA LYS A 202 -16.81 5.28 0.63
C LYS A 202 -18.16 5.21 -0.12
N ALA A 203 -18.81 6.34 -0.35
CA ALA A 203 -20.09 6.42 -1.04
C ALA A 203 -19.92 6.11 -2.54
N GLY A 204 -19.69 4.84 -2.85
CA GLY A 204 -19.72 4.31 -4.21
C GLY A 204 -20.99 3.50 -4.44
N LYS A 205 -21.22 3.10 -5.67
CA LYS A 205 -22.24 2.11 -6.01
C LYS A 205 -21.91 0.79 -5.33
N SER A 206 -22.91 0.11 -4.80
CA SER A 206 -22.75 -1.28 -4.36
C SER A 206 -22.26 -2.09 -5.54
N ARG A 207 -21.27 -2.96 -5.31
CA ARG A 207 -20.80 -3.88 -6.34
C ARG A 207 -21.95 -4.76 -6.80
N THR A 208 -22.00 -5.03 -8.08
CA THR A 208 -23.00 -5.89 -8.69
C THR A 208 -22.45 -7.29 -8.92
N LEU A 209 -23.31 -8.28 -8.86
CA LEU A 209 -22.97 -9.66 -9.20
C LEU A 209 -22.86 -9.85 -10.72
N ASN A 210 -23.52 -8.97 -11.50
CA ASN A 210 -23.66 -9.05 -12.96
C ASN A 210 -24.22 -10.39 -13.41
N VAL A 211 -25.26 -10.86 -12.74
CA VAL A 211 -25.96 -12.12 -13.06
C VAL A 211 -27.43 -11.88 -13.39
N PRO A 212 -28.04 -12.76 -14.19
CA PRO A 212 -29.48 -12.72 -14.43
C PRO A 212 -30.26 -12.74 -13.10
N GLY A 213 -31.29 -11.91 -13.01
CA GLY A 213 -32.14 -11.81 -11.83
C GLY A 213 -31.61 -10.95 -10.67
N GLU A 214 -30.46 -10.31 -10.80
CA GLU A 214 -29.90 -9.44 -9.75
C GLU A 214 -30.79 -8.23 -9.40
N LYS A 215 -31.64 -7.80 -10.31
CA LYS A 215 -32.57 -6.67 -10.13
C LYS A 215 -33.94 -7.08 -9.60
N LEU A 216 -34.16 -8.34 -9.26
CA LEU A 216 -35.40 -8.81 -8.69
C LEU A 216 -35.68 -8.13 -7.33
N PRO A 217 -36.96 -7.84 -6.97
CA PRO A 217 -37.29 -7.18 -5.71
C PRO A 217 -36.80 -7.87 -4.45
N LYS A 218 -36.57 -9.18 -4.52
CA LYS A 218 -36.03 -9.98 -3.42
C LYS A 218 -34.52 -9.83 -3.19
N VAL A 219 -33.81 -9.09 -4.07
CA VAL A 219 -32.36 -8.84 -3.96
C VAL A 219 -32.12 -7.48 -3.33
N SER A 220 -31.37 -7.45 -2.25
CA SER A 220 -31.02 -6.23 -1.53
C SER A 220 -29.52 -6.15 -1.27
N ASP A 221 -28.98 -4.94 -1.29
CA ASP A 221 -27.58 -4.65 -0.94
C ASP A 221 -27.38 -4.28 0.54
N ARG A 222 -28.48 -4.30 1.32
CA ARG A 222 -28.49 -3.91 2.75
C ARG A 222 -29.62 -4.57 3.53
N LEU A 223 -29.35 -4.81 4.82
CA LEU A 223 -30.35 -5.26 5.79
C LEU A 223 -30.82 -4.04 6.63
N PHE A 224 -32.13 -3.75 6.65
CA PHE A 224 -32.70 -2.68 7.48
C PHE A 224 -33.08 -3.19 8.86
N SER A 225 -33.87 -4.24 8.93
CA SER A 225 -34.27 -4.88 10.17
C SER A 225 -34.29 -6.41 9.98
N PRO A 226 -33.56 -7.17 10.81
CA PRO A 226 -33.63 -8.63 10.72
C PRO A 226 -35.00 -9.18 11.12
N LEU A 227 -35.79 -8.42 11.88
CA LEU A 227 -37.12 -8.80 12.33
C LEU A 227 -38.19 -8.83 11.21
N ASP A 228 -37.89 -8.20 10.06
CA ASP A 228 -38.76 -8.21 8.89
C ASP A 228 -38.73 -9.55 8.14
N TYR A 229 -37.83 -10.45 8.53
CA TYR A 229 -37.62 -11.74 7.90
C TYR A 229 -37.79 -12.87 8.95
N ARG A 230 -38.67 -13.82 8.68
CA ARG A 230 -38.89 -15.00 9.53
C ARG A 230 -39.22 -16.20 8.66
N ASP A 231 -38.70 -17.35 9.05
CA ASP A 231 -38.94 -18.65 8.41
C ASP A 231 -38.64 -18.65 6.89
N GLN A 232 -37.69 -17.84 6.45
CA GLN A 232 -37.30 -17.68 5.04
C GLN A 232 -35.96 -18.34 4.73
N ASN A 233 -35.82 -18.77 3.46
CA ASN A 233 -34.56 -19.22 2.89
C ASN A 233 -33.78 -18.04 2.36
N ILE A 234 -32.76 -17.61 3.07
CA ILE A 234 -32.02 -16.39 2.79
C ILE A 234 -30.62 -16.73 2.31
N LEU A 235 -30.22 -16.13 1.18
CA LEU A 235 -28.84 -16.19 0.70
C LEU A 235 -28.13 -14.86 1.03
N VAL A 236 -27.00 -14.95 1.74
CA VAL A 236 -26.08 -13.82 1.93
C VAL A 236 -24.84 -14.04 1.08
N VAL A 237 -24.61 -13.16 0.11
CA VAL A 237 -23.46 -13.23 -0.79
C VAL A 237 -22.39 -12.28 -0.29
N GLY A 238 -21.26 -12.83 0.16
CA GLY A 238 -20.14 -12.04 0.68
C GLY A 238 -19.39 -12.76 1.82
N GLY A 239 -18.27 -12.20 2.25
CA GLY A 239 -17.44 -12.79 3.31
C GLY A 239 -16.66 -11.72 4.08
N GLY A 240 -17.16 -10.51 4.14
CA GLY A 240 -16.68 -9.43 5.02
C GLY A 240 -17.57 -9.31 6.28
N ASP A 241 -17.15 -8.48 7.24
CA ASP A 241 -17.89 -8.29 8.50
C ASP A 241 -19.38 -7.99 8.28
N SER A 242 -19.72 -7.10 7.34
CA SER A 242 -21.13 -6.78 7.06
C SER A 242 -21.96 -7.98 6.59
N ALA A 243 -21.37 -8.88 5.79
CA ALA A 243 -22.05 -10.09 5.34
C ALA A 243 -22.27 -11.05 6.51
N ILE A 244 -21.27 -11.24 7.35
CA ILE A 244 -21.32 -12.12 8.51
C ILE A 244 -22.30 -11.58 9.56
N GLU A 245 -22.24 -10.29 9.90
CA GLU A 245 -23.18 -9.63 10.82
C GLU A 245 -24.62 -9.75 10.31
N THR A 246 -24.85 -9.60 8.99
CA THR A 246 -26.16 -9.81 8.37
C THR A 246 -26.64 -11.25 8.51
N ALA A 247 -25.76 -12.22 8.22
CA ALA A 247 -26.11 -13.63 8.33
C ALA A 247 -26.43 -14.05 9.79
N ILE A 248 -25.64 -13.58 10.75
CA ILE A 248 -25.86 -13.82 12.18
C ILE A 248 -27.22 -13.27 12.61
N ALA A 249 -27.47 -11.98 12.34
CA ALA A 249 -28.70 -11.31 12.74
C ALA A 249 -29.96 -11.99 12.16
N LEU A 250 -29.90 -12.46 10.90
CA LEU A 250 -30.99 -13.16 10.25
C LEU A 250 -31.19 -14.59 10.77
N ALA A 251 -30.11 -15.29 11.11
CA ALA A 251 -30.18 -16.64 11.70
C ALA A 251 -30.78 -16.61 13.11
N GLU A 252 -30.48 -15.58 13.90
CA GLU A 252 -31.03 -15.36 15.23
C GLU A 252 -32.55 -15.09 15.23
N THR A 253 -33.09 -14.56 14.11
CA THR A 253 -34.54 -14.34 13.93
C THR A 253 -35.29 -15.54 13.37
N GLY A 254 -34.63 -16.70 13.26
CA GLY A 254 -35.28 -17.97 12.90
C GLY A 254 -35.30 -18.28 11.40
N ASN A 255 -34.49 -17.60 10.62
CA ASN A 255 -34.36 -17.87 9.17
C ASN A 255 -33.35 -18.96 8.85
N ASN A 256 -33.54 -19.65 7.72
CA ASN A 256 -32.58 -20.58 7.16
C ASN A 256 -31.57 -19.80 6.31
N VAL A 257 -30.38 -19.55 6.85
CA VAL A 257 -29.40 -18.66 6.22
C VAL A 257 -28.30 -19.45 5.56
N THR A 258 -28.05 -19.18 4.28
CA THR A 258 -26.90 -19.70 3.53
C THR A 258 -25.96 -18.55 3.17
N ILE A 259 -24.67 -18.69 3.49
CA ILE A 259 -23.62 -17.74 3.07
C ILE A 259 -22.93 -18.31 1.84
N SER A 260 -22.90 -17.54 0.75
CA SER A 260 -22.11 -17.84 -0.45
C SER A 260 -20.84 -17.00 -0.45
N TYR A 261 -19.69 -17.66 -0.40
CA TYR A 261 -18.40 -16.99 -0.40
C TYR A 261 -17.42 -17.57 -1.42
N ARG A 262 -16.84 -16.70 -2.27
CA ARG A 262 -15.96 -17.11 -3.38
C ARG A 262 -14.61 -17.68 -2.96
N LYS A 263 -14.16 -17.45 -1.71
CA LYS A 263 -12.90 -17.96 -1.17
C LYS A 263 -13.13 -19.20 -0.30
N GLY A 264 -12.00 -19.79 0.19
CA GLY A 264 -12.02 -20.99 1.02
C GLY A 264 -12.11 -20.71 2.53
N ASP A 265 -11.92 -19.45 2.96
CA ASP A 265 -11.92 -19.06 4.36
C ASP A 265 -12.30 -17.59 4.57
N PHE A 266 -12.71 -17.24 5.77
CA PHE A 266 -13.01 -15.87 6.19
C PHE A 266 -11.80 -15.21 6.86
N SER A 267 -10.77 -14.90 6.09
CA SER A 267 -9.49 -14.37 6.61
C SER A 267 -9.52 -12.90 7.10
N ARG A 268 -10.65 -12.20 7.01
CA ARG A 268 -10.75 -10.75 7.26
C ARG A 268 -11.88 -10.32 8.18
N ILE A 269 -12.57 -11.24 8.79
CA ILE A 269 -13.66 -10.92 9.71
C ILE A 269 -13.13 -10.70 11.13
N LYS A 270 -13.82 -9.87 11.90
CA LYS A 270 -13.54 -9.64 13.32
C LYS A 270 -13.67 -10.93 14.12
N GLU A 271 -12.84 -11.11 15.14
CA GLU A 271 -12.82 -12.31 15.95
C GLU A 271 -14.19 -12.60 16.62
N GLY A 272 -14.90 -11.55 17.06
CA GLY A 272 -16.24 -11.68 17.63
C GLY A 272 -17.24 -12.26 16.63
N ASN A 273 -17.23 -11.75 15.39
CA ASN A 273 -18.07 -12.23 14.29
C ASN A 273 -17.74 -13.68 13.93
N ALA A 274 -16.45 -14.04 13.92
CA ALA A 274 -16.02 -15.42 13.65
C ALA A 274 -16.54 -16.41 14.69
N ARG A 275 -16.46 -16.07 15.99
CA ARG A 275 -16.95 -16.91 17.08
C ARG A 275 -18.46 -17.11 17.03
N GLN A 276 -19.23 -16.03 16.80
CA GLN A 276 -20.69 -16.12 16.69
C GLN A 276 -21.13 -16.94 15.47
N LEU A 277 -20.49 -16.72 14.32
CA LEU A 277 -20.76 -17.49 13.11
C LEU A 277 -20.50 -18.99 13.35
N GLU A 278 -19.36 -19.34 13.96
CA GLU A 278 -19.03 -20.73 14.26
C GLU A 278 -20.07 -21.37 15.17
N THR A 279 -20.54 -20.66 16.20
CA THR A 279 -21.61 -21.15 17.09
C THR A 279 -22.90 -21.45 16.32
N LEU A 280 -23.33 -20.57 15.43
CA LEU A 280 -24.52 -20.74 14.61
C LEU A 280 -24.37 -21.83 13.55
N PHE A 281 -23.16 -21.98 13.00
CA PHE A 281 -22.82 -23.04 12.05
C PHE A 281 -22.90 -24.42 12.73
N GLN A 282 -22.32 -24.59 13.90
CA GLN A 282 -22.39 -25.82 14.70
C GLN A 282 -23.83 -26.14 15.15
N ALA A 283 -24.64 -25.11 15.39
CA ALA A 283 -26.06 -25.26 15.71
C ALA A 283 -26.95 -25.56 14.49
N GLY A 284 -26.37 -25.63 13.28
CA GLY A 284 -27.10 -25.88 12.03
C GLY A 284 -28.00 -24.73 11.55
N LYS A 285 -27.86 -23.54 12.14
CA LYS A 285 -28.68 -22.35 11.80
C LYS A 285 -28.13 -21.58 10.59
N VAL A 286 -26.85 -21.74 10.28
CA VAL A 286 -26.19 -21.12 9.14
C VAL A 286 -25.45 -22.18 8.34
N THR A 287 -25.64 -22.17 7.02
CA THR A 287 -24.85 -22.99 6.07
C THR A 287 -23.82 -22.10 5.38
N VAL A 288 -22.55 -22.51 5.34
CA VAL A 288 -21.50 -21.78 4.64
C VAL A 288 -21.06 -22.56 3.39
N LEU A 289 -21.15 -21.94 2.23
CA LEU A 289 -20.70 -22.48 0.96
C LEU A 289 -19.46 -21.71 0.51
N TYR A 290 -18.30 -22.31 0.73
CA TYR A 290 -17.03 -21.80 0.24
C TYR A 290 -16.83 -22.12 -1.25
N HIS A 291 -15.91 -21.37 -1.91
CA HIS A 291 -15.62 -21.49 -3.34
C HIS A 291 -16.91 -21.44 -4.20
N SER A 292 -17.88 -20.62 -3.75
CA SER A 292 -19.18 -20.49 -4.37
C SER A 292 -19.40 -19.12 -5.00
N THR A 293 -20.04 -19.09 -6.16
CA THR A 293 -20.45 -17.86 -6.87
C THR A 293 -21.88 -18.00 -7.36
N VAL A 294 -22.64 -16.91 -7.30
CA VAL A 294 -23.98 -16.86 -7.84
C VAL A 294 -23.89 -16.84 -9.38
N LYS A 295 -24.71 -17.63 -10.05
CA LYS A 295 -24.84 -17.67 -11.52
C LYS A 295 -26.15 -17.06 -12.01
N GLU A 296 -27.22 -17.30 -11.28
CA GLU A 296 -28.56 -16.85 -11.64
C GLU A 296 -29.42 -16.72 -10.37
N ILE A 297 -30.30 -15.74 -10.36
CA ILE A 297 -31.33 -15.56 -9.33
C ILE A 297 -32.67 -15.59 -10.03
N THR A 298 -33.57 -16.46 -9.56
CA THR A 298 -34.95 -16.53 -10.05
C THR A 298 -35.91 -16.09 -8.94
N GLU A 299 -37.18 -16.02 -9.19
CA GLU A 299 -38.19 -15.60 -8.19
C GLU A 299 -38.19 -16.50 -6.93
N THR A 300 -37.97 -17.81 -7.10
CA THR A 300 -38.08 -18.81 -6.03
C THR A 300 -36.80 -19.55 -5.71
N SER A 301 -35.73 -19.31 -6.44
CA SER A 301 -34.47 -20.04 -6.26
C SER A 301 -33.24 -19.24 -6.65
N VAL A 302 -32.07 -19.72 -6.25
CA VAL A 302 -30.76 -19.24 -6.70
C VAL A 302 -29.94 -20.41 -7.26
N VAL A 303 -29.17 -20.13 -8.29
CA VAL A 303 -28.22 -21.07 -8.88
C VAL A 303 -26.81 -20.67 -8.48
N LEU A 304 -26.11 -21.56 -7.79
CA LEU A 304 -24.75 -21.37 -7.32
C LEU A 304 -23.80 -22.31 -8.05
N GLN A 305 -22.63 -21.79 -8.42
CA GLN A 305 -21.48 -22.59 -8.83
C GLN A 305 -20.61 -22.83 -7.60
N ILE A 306 -20.40 -24.07 -7.19
CA ILE A 306 -19.55 -24.47 -6.06
C ILE A 306 -18.42 -25.32 -6.60
N GLY A 307 -17.23 -24.73 -6.74
CA GLY A 307 -16.13 -25.37 -7.45
C GLY A 307 -16.53 -25.72 -8.90
N LYS A 308 -16.65 -27.03 -9.22
CA LYS A 308 -17.10 -27.51 -10.55
C LYS A 308 -18.59 -27.87 -10.64
N GLU A 309 -19.28 -27.90 -9.50
CA GLU A 309 -20.68 -28.30 -9.45
C GLU A 309 -21.60 -27.09 -9.51
N THR A 310 -22.75 -27.24 -10.18
CA THR A 310 -23.83 -26.25 -10.17
C THR A 310 -24.96 -26.75 -9.27
N ARG A 311 -25.37 -25.96 -8.30
CA ARG A 311 -26.42 -26.30 -7.35
C ARG A 311 -27.52 -25.26 -7.35
N ARG A 312 -28.77 -25.71 -7.44
CA ARG A 312 -29.96 -24.85 -7.28
C ARG A 312 -30.47 -25.00 -5.86
N LEU A 313 -30.70 -23.86 -5.19
CA LEU A 313 -31.25 -23.79 -3.82
C LEU A 313 -32.56 -23.03 -3.83
N PRO A 314 -33.59 -23.47 -3.09
CA PRO A 314 -34.77 -22.64 -2.78
C PRO A 314 -34.32 -21.35 -2.13
N ASN A 315 -34.94 -20.23 -2.47
CA ASN A 315 -34.53 -18.95 -1.94
C ASN A 315 -35.65 -17.91 -2.04
N ASP A 316 -35.88 -17.23 -0.92
CA ASP A 316 -36.88 -16.19 -0.79
C ASP A 316 -36.26 -14.79 -0.86
N VAL A 317 -35.04 -14.61 -0.29
CA VAL A 317 -34.34 -13.33 -0.24
C VAL A 317 -32.84 -13.50 -0.50
N VAL A 318 -32.24 -12.54 -1.21
CA VAL A 318 -30.81 -12.47 -1.45
C VAL A 318 -30.24 -11.14 -0.94
N PHE A 319 -29.24 -11.22 -0.07
CA PHE A 319 -28.43 -10.05 0.34
C PHE A 319 -27.09 -10.06 -0.35
N THR A 320 -26.80 -9.02 -1.16
CA THR A 320 -25.54 -8.87 -1.88
C THR A 320 -24.57 -8.00 -1.07
N MET A 321 -23.86 -8.62 -0.13
CA MET A 321 -22.91 -7.96 0.79
C MET A 321 -21.45 -8.04 0.30
N ILE A 322 -21.26 -7.72 -1.01
CA ILE A 322 -19.95 -7.86 -1.68
C ILE A 322 -19.11 -6.58 -1.68
N GLY A 323 -19.50 -5.61 -0.88
CA GLY A 323 -18.81 -4.34 -0.71
C GLY A 323 -19.25 -3.25 -1.70
N LYS A 324 -18.67 -2.06 -1.52
CA LYS A 324 -18.90 -0.89 -2.38
C LYS A 324 -17.64 -0.57 -3.17
N GLU A 325 -17.80 0.02 -4.34
CA GLU A 325 -16.69 0.57 -5.13
C GLU A 325 -16.44 2.01 -4.71
N LEU A 326 -15.18 2.39 -4.62
CA LEU A 326 -14.82 3.80 -4.48
C LEU A 326 -15.19 4.55 -5.78
N PRO A 327 -15.60 5.82 -5.70
CA PRO A 327 -15.98 6.60 -6.87
C PRO A 327 -14.72 7.07 -7.63
N TYR A 328 -13.94 6.13 -8.17
CA TYR A 328 -12.67 6.42 -8.84
C TYR A 328 -12.80 7.42 -9.98
N GLU A 329 -13.81 7.27 -10.84
CA GLU A 329 -14.06 8.20 -11.95
C GLU A 329 -14.33 9.63 -11.48
N PHE A 330 -15.03 9.79 -10.35
CA PHE A 330 -15.27 11.10 -9.75
C PHE A 330 -13.96 11.68 -9.21
N LEU A 331 -13.18 10.89 -8.47
CA LEU A 331 -11.89 11.34 -7.90
C LEU A 331 -10.87 11.70 -8.99
N GLU A 332 -10.81 10.93 -10.08
CA GLU A 332 -9.93 11.22 -11.21
C GLU A 332 -10.34 12.49 -11.95
N ARG A 333 -11.64 12.75 -12.14
CA ARG A 333 -12.14 14.02 -12.71
C ARG A 333 -11.74 15.23 -11.87
N LEU A 334 -11.69 15.09 -10.55
CA LEU A 334 -11.20 16.11 -9.64
C LEU A 334 -9.67 16.31 -9.69
N GLY A 335 -8.93 15.53 -10.50
CA GLY A 335 -7.48 15.56 -10.56
C GLY A 335 -6.80 14.90 -9.35
N ILE A 336 -7.53 14.07 -8.61
CA ILE A 336 -7.00 13.36 -7.45
C ILE A 336 -6.28 12.09 -7.92
N THR A 337 -5.02 11.95 -7.56
CA THR A 337 -4.23 10.75 -7.85
C THR A 337 -4.63 9.61 -6.94
N ILE A 338 -4.89 8.45 -7.50
CA ILE A 338 -5.16 7.21 -6.77
C ILE A 338 -3.84 6.44 -6.54
N GLU A 339 -3.68 5.83 -5.37
CA GLU A 339 -2.51 5.00 -5.06
C GLU A 339 -2.29 3.91 -6.11
N ASN A 340 -1.02 3.59 -6.37
CA ASN A 340 -0.62 2.53 -7.29
C ASN A 340 -1.14 2.68 -8.73
N THR A 341 -1.54 3.89 -9.16
CA THR A 341 -1.79 4.14 -10.59
C THR A 341 -0.46 4.32 -11.32
N TRP A 342 -0.33 3.63 -12.46
CA TRP A 342 0.81 3.79 -13.35
C TRP A 342 0.64 5.09 -14.16
N THR A 343 1.42 6.10 -13.80
CA THR A 343 1.50 7.33 -14.60
C THR A 343 2.54 7.18 -15.69
N ALA A 344 2.46 8.01 -16.76
CA ALA A 344 3.46 8.04 -17.83
C ALA A 344 4.88 8.23 -17.27
N ALA A 345 5.04 9.07 -16.22
CA ALA A 345 6.31 9.27 -15.54
C ALA A 345 6.82 7.99 -14.84
N ARG A 346 5.94 7.21 -14.19
CA ARG A 346 6.32 5.92 -13.57
C ARG A 346 6.69 4.87 -14.62
N PHE A 347 5.97 4.81 -15.75
CA PHE A 347 6.33 3.94 -16.86
C PHE A 347 7.70 4.34 -17.46
N ALA A 348 7.95 5.63 -17.67
CA ALA A 348 9.23 6.12 -18.15
C ALA A 348 10.37 5.80 -17.18
N LEU A 349 10.16 6.01 -15.87
CA LEU A 349 11.14 5.71 -14.84
C LEU A 349 11.43 4.19 -14.75
N PHE A 350 10.39 3.36 -14.84
CA PHE A 350 10.54 1.90 -14.86
C PHE A 350 11.30 1.44 -16.12
N GLY A 351 10.92 1.94 -17.30
CA GLY A 351 11.61 1.63 -18.55
C GLY A 351 13.08 2.06 -18.52
N LEU A 352 13.36 3.26 -18.00
CA LEU A 352 14.70 3.77 -17.82
C LEU A 352 15.51 2.91 -16.82
N SER A 353 14.91 2.48 -15.73
CA SER A 353 15.54 1.58 -14.75
C SER A 353 15.91 0.23 -15.38
N VAL A 354 14.98 -0.38 -16.13
CA VAL A 354 15.23 -1.63 -16.87
C VAL A 354 16.36 -1.44 -17.89
N PHE A 355 16.36 -0.31 -18.61
CA PHE A 355 17.42 0.01 -19.57
C PHE A 355 18.78 0.15 -18.90
N VAL A 356 18.88 0.88 -17.77
CA VAL A 356 20.13 1.04 -17.01
C VAL A 356 20.63 -0.30 -16.48
N PHE A 357 19.76 -1.12 -15.89
CA PHE A 357 20.13 -2.46 -15.42
C PHE A 357 20.61 -3.36 -16.56
N SER A 358 19.93 -3.31 -17.70
CA SER A 358 20.34 -4.05 -18.90
C SER A 358 21.70 -3.56 -19.41
N MET A 359 21.94 -2.25 -19.44
CA MET A 359 23.22 -1.68 -19.87
C MET A 359 24.37 -2.08 -18.91
N VAL A 360 24.14 -2.06 -17.59
CA VAL A 360 25.13 -2.52 -16.60
C VAL A 360 25.41 -4.00 -16.77
N TYR A 361 24.38 -4.82 -16.94
CA TYR A 361 24.51 -6.27 -17.04
C TYR A 361 25.18 -6.70 -18.35
N PHE A 362 24.76 -6.14 -19.50
CA PHE A 362 25.33 -6.46 -20.81
C PHE A 362 26.59 -5.67 -21.11
N GLY A 363 26.77 -4.48 -20.55
CA GLY A 363 27.96 -3.64 -20.73
C GLY A 363 29.24 -4.32 -20.27
N LYS A 364 29.17 -5.12 -19.19
CA LYS A 364 30.27 -5.97 -18.75
C LYS A 364 30.72 -6.96 -19.83
N SER A 365 29.76 -7.60 -20.52
CA SER A 365 30.02 -8.57 -21.59
C SER A 365 30.60 -7.91 -22.86
N VAL A 366 30.24 -6.65 -23.12
CA VAL A 366 30.73 -5.88 -24.29
C VAL A 366 32.08 -5.25 -23.98
N ALA A 367 32.27 -4.69 -22.78
CA ALA A 367 33.55 -4.07 -22.36
C ALA A 367 34.70 -5.09 -22.35
N GLY A 368 34.46 -6.32 -21.93
CA GLY A 368 35.46 -7.40 -22.00
C GLY A 368 35.86 -7.84 -23.42
N LYS A 369 35.08 -7.42 -24.43
CA LYS A 369 35.39 -7.68 -25.86
C LYS A 369 36.03 -6.47 -26.59
N LEU A 370 36.12 -5.32 -25.92
CA LEU A 370 36.77 -4.14 -26.48
C LEU A 370 38.30 -4.30 -26.43
N THR A 371 38.86 -4.80 -27.51
CA THR A 371 40.32 -4.86 -27.70
C THR A 371 40.92 -3.43 -27.79
N PRO A 372 42.23 -3.26 -27.52
CA PRO A 372 42.92 -1.96 -27.72
C PRO A 372 42.73 -1.37 -29.10
N ALA A 373 42.49 -2.22 -30.12
CA ALA A 373 42.23 -1.85 -31.50
C ALA A 373 40.76 -1.46 -31.79
N ALA A 374 39.85 -1.51 -30.80
CA ALA A 374 38.45 -1.12 -30.99
C ALA A 374 38.35 0.35 -31.42
N SER A 375 37.47 0.64 -32.40
CA SER A 375 37.25 1.98 -32.92
C SER A 375 36.88 2.99 -31.83
N LEU A 376 37.24 4.24 -31.99
CA LEU A 376 36.89 5.34 -31.08
C LEU A 376 35.37 5.39 -30.84
N GLY A 377 34.56 5.13 -31.88
CA GLY A 377 33.10 5.06 -31.76
C GLY A 377 32.60 3.97 -30.85
N ALA A 378 33.22 2.78 -30.85
CA ALA A 378 32.88 1.70 -29.94
C ALA A 378 33.23 2.04 -28.48
N LYS A 379 34.39 2.69 -28.25
CA LYS A 379 34.81 3.16 -26.91
C LYS A 379 33.89 4.28 -26.40
N ILE A 380 33.49 5.21 -27.25
CA ILE A 380 32.52 6.27 -26.92
C ILE A 380 31.15 5.66 -26.58
N GLY A 381 30.67 4.70 -27.36
CA GLY A 381 29.40 4.04 -27.13
C GLY A 381 29.31 3.36 -25.74
N VAL A 382 30.41 2.72 -25.32
CA VAL A 382 30.47 2.01 -24.04
C VAL A 382 30.59 2.95 -22.83
N LEU A 383 31.21 4.13 -22.98
CA LEU A 383 31.41 5.08 -21.87
C LEU A 383 30.37 6.22 -21.87
N VAL A 384 30.05 6.77 -23.02
CA VAL A 384 29.22 7.97 -23.13
C VAL A 384 27.73 7.64 -23.00
N ILE A 385 27.27 6.56 -23.64
CA ILE A 385 25.84 6.19 -23.58
C ILE A 385 25.38 5.85 -22.15
N PRO A 386 26.09 5.01 -21.37
CA PRO A 386 25.74 4.79 -19.97
C PRO A 386 25.81 6.07 -19.13
N GLY A 387 26.81 6.90 -19.34
CA GLY A 387 26.95 8.18 -18.64
C GLY A 387 25.77 9.12 -18.90
N LEU A 388 25.38 9.28 -20.17
CA LEU A 388 24.21 10.09 -20.56
C LEU A 388 22.91 9.50 -20.00
N THR A 389 22.79 8.17 -19.97
CA THR A 389 21.60 7.50 -19.41
C THR A 389 21.47 7.73 -17.90
N VAL A 390 22.59 7.70 -17.16
CA VAL A 390 22.61 8.02 -15.72
C VAL A 390 22.23 9.48 -15.48
N ILE A 391 22.75 10.41 -16.30
CA ILE A 391 22.39 11.83 -16.23
C ILE A 391 20.89 12.03 -16.52
N ALA A 392 20.37 11.38 -17.55
CA ALA A 392 18.93 11.44 -17.88
C ALA A 392 18.06 10.86 -16.77
N MET A 393 18.48 9.75 -16.14
CA MET A 393 17.80 9.16 -14.98
C MET A 393 17.79 10.13 -13.79
N MET A 394 18.93 10.76 -13.49
CA MET A 394 19.03 11.75 -12.41
C MET A 394 18.13 12.95 -12.69
N ALA A 395 18.15 13.48 -13.91
CA ALA A 395 17.27 14.58 -14.31
C ALA A 395 15.78 14.19 -14.19
N THR A 396 15.42 12.96 -14.56
CA THR A 396 14.04 12.45 -14.43
C THR A 396 13.63 12.30 -12.96
N VAL A 397 14.50 11.76 -12.11
CA VAL A 397 14.25 11.64 -10.66
C VAL A 397 14.08 13.02 -10.02
N LEU A 398 14.96 13.97 -10.35
CA LEU A 398 14.88 15.36 -9.87
C LEU A 398 13.61 16.05 -10.39
N TYR A 399 13.24 15.85 -11.65
CA TYR A 399 12.01 16.39 -12.23
C TYR A 399 10.76 15.83 -11.54
N VAL A 400 10.67 14.50 -11.34
CA VAL A 400 9.57 13.86 -10.63
C VAL A 400 9.52 14.33 -9.17
N TYR A 401 10.67 14.42 -8.50
CA TYR A 401 10.74 14.94 -7.15
C TYR A 401 10.28 16.41 -7.09
N TRP A 402 10.76 17.25 -8.02
CA TRP A 402 10.37 18.65 -8.10
C TRP A 402 8.87 18.80 -8.36
N THR A 403 8.32 18.10 -9.34
CA THR A 403 6.89 18.17 -9.66
C THR A 403 6.00 17.70 -8.50
N THR A 404 6.46 16.69 -7.74
CA THR A 404 5.72 16.14 -6.61
C THR A 404 5.81 17.02 -5.37
N ASN A 405 6.93 17.71 -5.16
CA ASN A 405 7.22 18.45 -3.92
C ASN A 405 7.42 19.96 -4.12
N ARG A 406 7.10 20.52 -5.29
CA ARG A 406 7.36 21.95 -5.60
C ARG A 406 6.76 22.92 -4.58
N HIS A 407 5.69 22.52 -3.88
CA HIS A 407 5.06 23.32 -2.83
C HIS A 407 5.84 23.34 -1.49
N LYS A 408 6.79 22.41 -1.31
CA LYS A 408 7.67 22.33 -0.13
C LYS A 408 9.05 22.94 -0.38
N LEU A 409 9.38 23.27 -1.63
CA LEU A 409 10.70 23.74 -2.04
C LEU A 409 10.88 25.28 -1.90
N THR A 410 10.27 25.87 -0.89
CA THR A 410 10.38 27.33 -0.63
C THR A 410 11.70 27.74 0.00
N ASN A 411 12.48 26.79 0.56
CA ASN A 411 13.77 27.06 1.22
C ASN A 411 14.87 26.13 0.72
N PHE A 412 16.10 26.65 0.60
CA PHE A 412 17.30 25.90 0.20
C PHE A 412 17.53 24.63 1.04
N GLN A 413 17.20 24.68 2.34
CA GLN A 413 17.33 23.52 3.24
C GLN A 413 16.42 22.35 2.86
N SER A 414 15.30 22.56 2.18
CA SER A 414 14.40 21.50 1.71
C SER A 414 14.91 20.80 0.44
N LEU A 415 15.85 21.42 -0.27
CA LEU A 415 16.52 20.87 -1.46
C LEU A 415 17.72 19.97 -1.12
N VAL A 416 18.31 20.14 0.05
CA VAL A 416 19.54 19.40 0.45
C VAL A 416 19.33 17.88 0.50
N PRO A 417 18.26 17.33 1.13
CA PRO A 417 18.07 15.88 1.17
C PRO A 417 17.91 15.22 -0.21
N PRO A 418 17.07 15.73 -1.13
CA PRO A 418 16.94 15.13 -2.46
C PRO A 418 18.19 15.32 -3.33
N LEU A 419 18.86 16.45 -3.22
CA LEU A 419 20.12 16.69 -3.93
C LEU A 419 21.20 15.73 -3.43
N LEU A 420 21.33 15.56 -2.11
CA LEU A 420 22.27 14.62 -1.50
C LEU A 420 21.94 13.18 -1.93
N THR A 421 20.68 12.78 -1.91
CA THR A 421 20.24 11.46 -2.37
C THR A 421 20.58 11.26 -3.85
N ALA A 422 20.31 12.23 -4.71
CA ALA A 422 20.64 12.18 -6.13
C ALA A 422 22.16 12.09 -6.37
N VAL A 423 22.97 12.89 -5.67
CA VAL A 423 24.44 12.87 -5.77
C VAL A 423 25.00 11.54 -5.28
N VAL A 424 24.55 11.04 -4.13
CA VAL A 424 24.99 9.75 -3.58
C VAL A 424 24.59 8.60 -4.51
N THR A 425 23.34 8.56 -4.98
CA THR A 425 22.86 7.51 -5.90
C THR A 425 23.62 7.56 -7.22
N THR A 426 23.83 8.75 -7.79
CA THR A 426 24.61 8.93 -9.03
C THR A 426 26.07 8.56 -8.82
N GLY A 427 26.68 8.98 -7.73
CA GLY A 427 28.06 8.62 -7.37
C GLY A 427 28.23 7.11 -7.25
N ILE A 428 27.34 6.43 -6.53
CA ILE A 428 27.34 4.96 -6.42
C ILE A 428 27.14 4.31 -7.79
N THR A 429 26.23 4.82 -8.63
CA THR A 429 25.96 4.24 -9.95
C THR A 429 27.14 4.45 -10.90
N LEU A 430 27.72 5.66 -10.96
CA LEU A 430 28.92 5.94 -11.77
C LEU A 430 30.13 5.15 -11.29
N LEU A 431 30.33 5.05 -9.99
CA LEU A 431 31.39 4.24 -9.43
C LEU A 431 31.17 2.76 -9.70
N SER A 432 29.94 2.27 -9.61
CA SER A 432 29.59 0.89 -9.97
C SER A 432 29.84 0.62 -11.46
N LEU A 433 29.50 1.55 -12.34
CA LEU A 433 29.79 1.45 -13.78
C LEU A 433 31.30 1.46 -14.03
N PHE A 434 32.06 2.35 -13.39
CA PHE A 434 33.51 2.41 -13.48
C PHE A 434 34.17 1.13 -12.96
N LEU A 435 33.65 0.58 -11.84
CA LEU A 435 34.16 -0.62 -11.20
C LEU A 435 33.76 -1.93 -11.93
N VAL A 436 32.71 -1.91 -12.75
CA VAL A 436 32.29 -3.08 -13.55
C VAL A 436 33.06 -3.22 -14.86
N CYS A 437 33.68 -2.14 -15.33
CA CYS A 437 34.49 -2.18 -16.56
C CYS A 437 35.87 -2.78 -16.25
N ASP A 438 36.09 -4.06 -16.58
CA ASP A 438 37.41 -4.64 -16.56
C ASP A 438 38.32 -3.94 -17.61
N HIS A 439 39.58 -3.73 -17.29
CA HIS A 439 40.57 -3.30 -18.25
C HIS A 439 41.32 -4.52 -18.83
N VAL A 440 41.92 -4.36 -20.00
CA VAL A 440 42.77 -5.41 -20.54
C VAL A 440 44.14 -5.35 -19.86
N GLY A 441 44.46 -6.38 -19.11
CA GLY A 441 45.75 -6.52 -18.44
C GLY A 441 46.93 -6.69 -19.43
N PRO A 442 48.17 -6.63 -18.93
CA PRO A 442 49.38 -6.80 -19.75
C PRO A 442 49.44 -8.13 -20.50
N ASP A 443 48.73 -9.15 -20.02
CA ASP A 443 48.61 -10.51 -20.54
C ASP A 443 47.44 -10.66 -21.55
N GLY A 444 46.76 -9.55 -21.92
CA GLY A 444 45.65 -9.53 -22.86
C GLY A 444 44.34 -10.06 -22.27
N LYS A 445 44.29 -10.40 -20.99
CA LYS A 445 43.08 -10.92 -20.30
C LYS A 445 42.36 -9.77 -19.57
N PRO A 446 41.01 -9.89 -19.40
CA PRO A 446 40.27 -8.95 -18.56
C PRO A 446 40.80 -8.98 -17.14
N ALA A 447 41.19 -7.83 -16.61
CA ALA A 447 41.68 -7.67 -15.25
C ALA A 447 40.81 -6.63 -14.49
N PRO A 448 40.42 -6.88 -13.24
CA PRO A 448 39.67 -5.93 -12.46
C PRO A 448 40.51 -4.69 -12.13
N TYR A 449 39.90 -3.50 -12.16
CA TYR A 449 40.56 -2.30 -11.68
C TYR A 449 40.87 -2.41 -10.19
N LYS A 450 42.10 -2.06 -9.83
CA LYS A 450 42.53 -1.97 -8.42
C LYS A 450 42.67 -0.50 -8.03
N LEU A 451 41.93 -0.09 -7.01
CA LEU A 451 42.06 1.22 -6.40
C LEU A 451 42.68 1.02 -5.00
N LEU A 452 43.78 1.69 -4.73
CA LEU A 452 44.54 1.51 -3.49
C LEU A 452 44.95 0.03 -3.20
N GLY A 453 45.22 -0.74 -4.25
CA GLY A 453 45.57 -2.16 -4.14
C GLY A 453 44.39 -3.13 -3.93
N LEU A 454 43.19 -2.61 -3.77
CA LEU A 454 41.96 -3.37 -3.53
C LEU A 454 41.14 -3.43 -4.81
N ASP A 455 40.47 -4.58 -5.01
CA ASP A 455 39.70 -4.81 -6.22
C ASP A 455 38.35 -4.06 -6.23
N GLN A 456 37.72 -4.03 -7.40
CA GLN A 456 36.43 -3.37 -7.60
C GLN A 456 35.31 -3.95 -6.74
N TYR A 457 35.34 -5.24 -6.45
CA TYR A 457 34.29 -5.90 -5.65
C TYR A 457 34.33 -5.48 -4.18
N PHE A 458 35.56 -5.24 -3.66
CA PHE A 458 35.74 -4.66 -2.34
C PHE A 458 35.05 -3.27 -2.24
N TRP A 459 35.34 -2.39 -3.18
CA TRP A 459 34.80 -1.03 -3.17
C TRP A 459 33.30 -0.99 -3.36
N TYR A 460 32.77 -1.84 -4.23
CA TYR A 460 31.32 -1.99 -4.39
C TYR A 460 30.65 -2.42 -3.08
N SER A 461 31.17 -3.47 -2.44
CA SER A 461 30.64 -3.98 -1.19
C SER A 461 30.78 -2.99 -0.04
N ALA A 462 31.91 -2.28 0.04
CA ALA A 462 32.15 -1.25 1.05
C ALA A 462 31.15 -0.08 0.93
N LEU A 463 30.96 0.44 -0.28
CA LEU A 463 30.03 1.54 -0.55
C LEU A 463 28.57 1.14 -0.31
N TYR A 464 28.21 -0.06 -0.73
CA TYR A 464 26.89 -0.63 -0.44
C TYR A 464 26.65 -0.69 1.07
N SER A 465 27.60 -1.25 1.83
CA SER A 465 27.50 -1.38 3.27
C SER A 465 27.45 -0.02 3.98
N LEU A 466 28.25 0.94 3.50
CA LEU A 466 28.23 2.31 4.01
C LEU A 466 26.86 2.98 3.75
N ALA A 467 26.29 2.80 2.58
CA ALA A 467 24.96 3.32 2.27
C ALA A 467 23.90 2.75 3.21
N ILE A 468 23.85 1.41 3.39
CA ILE A 468 22.93 0.76 4.32
C ILE A 468 23.12 1.27 5.76
N LEU A 469 24.36 1.47 6.20
CA LEU A 469 24.64 1.99 7.54
C LEU A 469 24.11 3.43 7.71
N VAL A 470 24.45 4.33 6.80
CA VAL A 470 24.08 5.76 6.88
C VAL A 470 22.57 5.92 6.82
N PHE A 471 21.92 5.34 5.80
CA PHE A 471 20.48 5.46 5.63
C PHE A 471 19.70 4.66 6.68
N GLY A 472 20.24 3.53 7.15
CA GLY A 472 19.68 2.77 8.26
C GLY A 472 19.67 3.57 9.57
N ILE A 473 20.79 4.20 9.92
CA ILE A 473 20.86 5.09 11.10
C ILE A 473 19.86 6.23 10.96
N ARG A 474 19.80 6.88 9.78
CA ARG A 474 18.82 7.93 9.50
C ARG A 474 17.38 7.44 9.71
N ARG A 475 17.06 6.23 9.22
CA ARG A 475 15.72 5.62 9.38
C ARG A 475 15.36 5.42 10.85
N ILE A 476 16.29 4.92 11.67
CA ILE A 476 16.10 4.74 13.11
C ILE A 476 15.79 6.08 13.79
N VAL A 477 16.63 7.09 13.53
CA VAL A 477 16.50 8.43 14.15
C VAL A 477 15.20 9.14 13.75
N THR A 478 14.75 8.94 12.50
CA THR A 478 13.55 9.63 11.95
C THR A 478 12.26 8.97 12.37
N ARG A 479 12.21 7.63 12.37
CA ARG A 479 10.95 6.88 12.59
C ARG A 479 10.63 6.63 14.06
N LYS A 480 11.63 6.57 14.95
CA LYS A 480 11.51 6.40 16.41
C LYS A 480 10.50 5.32 16.82
N ASN A 481 10.55 4.17 16.16
CA ASN A 481 9.66 3.03 16.39
C ASN A 481 10.49 1.79 16.69
N ASP A 482 10.18 1.05 17.77
CA ASP A 482 10.94 -0.10 18.21
C ASP A 482 11.01 -1.22 17.18
N TYR A 483 9.92 -1.50 16.48
CA TYR A 483 9.90 -2.51 15.43
C TYR A 483 10.84 -2.11 14.28
N ILE A 484 10.74 -0.87 13.81
CA ILE A 484 11.59 -0.34 12.73
C ILE A 484 13.05 -0.32 13.16
N THR A 485 13.34 0.04 14.41
CA THR A 485 14.70 0.03 14.97
C THR A 485 15.28 -1.36 14.95
N ARG A 486 14.59 -2.37 15.48
CA ARG A 486 15.04 -3.77 15.49
C ARG A 486 15.23 -4.33 14.08
N GLN A 487 14.28 -4.07 13.18
CA GLN A 487 14.36 -4.47 11.78
C GLN A 487 15.60 -3.87 11.11
N THR A 488 15.81 -2.56 11.28
CA THR A 488 16.94 -1.85 10.66
C THR A 488 18.28 -2.31 11.22
N ILE A 489 18.38 -2.58 12.53
CA ILE A 489 19.60 -3.16 13.15
C ILE A 489 19.90 -4.54 12.56
N SER A 490 18.89 -5.39 12.39
CA SER A 490 19.04 -6.69 11.74
C SER A 490 19.58 -6.54 10.31
N LEU A 491 18.99 -5.64 9.51
CA LEU A 491 19.46 -5.39 8.14
C LEU A 491 20.91 -4.88 8.11
N ILE A 492 21.27 -3.92 8.98
CA ILE A 492 22.65 -3.43 9.10
C ILE A 492 23.60 -4.59 9.44
N PHE A 493 23.24 -5.44 10.40
CA PHE A 493 24.07 -6.58 10.78
C PHE A 493 24.32 -7.52 9.59
N PHE A 494 23.27 -7.95 8.90
CA PHE A 494 23.44 -8.87 7.78
C PHE A 494 24.19 -8.23 6.59
N GLN A 495 23.98 -6.96 6.31
CA GLN A 495 24.64 -6.32 5.16
C GLN A 495 26.06 -5.85 5.47
N VAL A 496 26.32 -5.28 6.64
CA VAL A 496 27.63 -4.72 6.97
C VAL A 496 28.55 -5.81 7.55
N VAL A 497 28.05 -6.63 8.48
CA VAL A 497 28.88 -7.64 9.14
C VAL A 497 28.99 -8.90 8.29
N MET A 498 27.88 -9.46 7.84
CA MET A 498 27.88 -10.77 7.17
C MET A 498 28.28 -10.69 5.69
N LEU A 499 27.83 -9.65 4.96
CA LEU A 499 28.14 -9.51 3.52
C LEU A 499 29.46 -8.75 3.25
N PHE A 500 29.88 -7.87 4.13
CA PHE A 500 31.13 -7.11 3.94
C PHE A 500 32.22 -7.53 4.94
N GLY A 501 31.94 -7.40 6.23
CA GLY A 501 32.94 -7.61 7.28
C GLY A 501 33.49 -9.02 7.30
N LEU A 502 32.63 -10.03 7.21
CA LEU A 502 33.07 -11.42 7.33
C LEU A 502 33.91 -11.91 6.13
N PRO A 503 33.50 -11.76 4.87
CA PRO A 503 34.29 -12.19 3.72
C PRO A 503 35.66 -11.50 3.65
N TYR A 504 35.66 -10.17 3.73
CA TYR A 504 36.91 -9.42 3.64
C TYR A 504 37.77 -9.52 4.90
N GLY A 505 37.15 -9.64 6.08
CA GLY A 505 37.88 -9.91 7.33
C GLY A 505 38.61 -11.23 7.30
N LEU A 506 37.98 -12.30 6.78
CA LEU A 506 38.63 -13.58 6.57
C LEU A 506 39.73 -13.46 5.51
N GLU A 507 39.47 -12.81 4.38
CA GLU A 507 40.47 -12.65 3.32
C GLU A 507 41.72 -11.92 3.81
N PHE A 508 41.54 -10.78 4.48
CA PHE A 508 42.67 -10.01 5.02
C PHE A 508 43.38 -10.73 6.18
N GLY A 509 42.62 -11.43 7.05
CA GLY A 509 43.16 -12.18 8.16
C GLY A 509 44.05 -13.31 7.70
N VAL A 510 43.59 -14.09 6.71
CA VAL A 510 44.37 -15.22 6.17
C VAL A 510 45.54 -14.73 5.32
N LYS A 511 45.33 -13.77 4.39
CA LYS A 511 46.41 -13.21 3.56
C LYS A 511 47.47 -12.46 4.38
N GLY A 512 47.07 -11.82 5.48
CA GLY A 512 47.95 -11.12 6.41
C GLY A 512 48.67 -12.03 7.39
N GLY A 513 48.37 -13.34 7.40
CA GLY A 513 48.99 -14.31 8.33
C GLY A 513 48.48 -14.21 9.78
N PHE A 514 47.42 -13.41 10.03
CA PHE A 514 46.84 -13.24 11.37
C PHE A 514 45.82 -14.34 11.72
N LEU A 515 45.27 -14.99 10.70
CA LEU A 515 44.26 -16.03 10.85
C LEU A 515 44.67 -17.27 10.06
N HIS A 516 44.66 -18.42 10.73
CA HIS A 516 44.88 -19.72 10.11
C HIS A 516 43.59 -20.51 10.16
N LEU A 517 43.07 -20.85 9.00
CA LEU A 517 41.88 -21.70 8.92
C LEU A 517 42.29 -23.18 9.03
N PRO A 518 41.47 -24.04 9.65
CA PRO A 518 41.71 -25.48 9.63
C PRO A 518 41.70 -26.02 8.18
N ASN A 519 42.55 -27.00 7.88
CA ASN A 519 42.70 -27.56 6.54
C ASN A 519 41.35 -28.01 5.90
N TRP A 520 40.45 -28.56 6.71
CA TRP A 520 39.13 -28.96 6.20
C TRP A 520 38.28 -27.76 5.72
N MET A 521 38.42 -26.61 6.38
CA MET A 521 37.72 -25.39 5.92
C MET A 521 38.30 -24.86 4.61
N GLU A 522 39.61 -24.86 4.47
CA GLU A 522 40.28 -24.43 3.23
C GLU A 522 39.97 -25.40 2.08
N THR A 523 39.85 -26.70 2.36
CA THR A 523 39.58 -27.71 1.33
C THR A 523 38.09 -27.73 0.91
N TYR A 524 37.17 -27.72 1.86
CA TYR A 524 35.76 -27.98 1.58
C TYR A 524 34.86 -26.72 1.59
N VAL A 525 35.20 -25.75 2.44
CA VAL A 525 34.37 -24.53 2.59
C VAL A 525 34.89 -23.40 1.71
N PHE A 526 36.19 -23.19 1.66
CA PHE A 526 36.82 -22.11 0.89
C PHE A 526 37.88 -22.61 -0.11
N PRO A 527 37.49 -23.52 -1.02
CA PRO A 527 38.42 -23.98 -2.03
C PRO A 527 38.96 -22.78 -2.82
N ASN A 528 40.27 -22.82 -3.12
CA ASN A 528 40.97 -21.74 -3.81
C ASN A 528 40.86 -20.35 -3.11
N GLN A 529 40.70 -20.31 -1.79
CA GLN A 529 40.51 -19.08 -1.00
C GLN A 529 39.30 -18.26 -1.43
N SER A 530 38.20 -18.91 -1.87
CA SER A 530 36.99 -18.26 -2.35
C SER A 530 36.10 -17.78 -1.20
N TYR A 531 36.55 -16.80 -0.42
CA TYR A 531 35.81 -16.26 0.75
C TYR A 531 34.51 -15.54 0.35
N SER A 532 34.39 -15.08 -0.91
CA SER A 532 33.18 -14.49 -1.45
C SER A 532 31.97 -15.45 -1.48
N ASN A 533 32.20 -16.77 -1.39
CA ASN A 533 31.12 -17.76 -1.31
C ASN A 533 30.20 -17.55 -0.08
N ILE A 534 30.72 -16.88 0.98
CA ILE A 534 29.95 -16.48 2.15
C ILE A 534 28.73 -15.60 1.80
N TYR A 535 28.77 -14.88 0.68
CA TYR A 535 27.59 -14.12 0.20
C TYR A 535 26.35 -15.01 0.09
N GLY A 536 26.53 -16.29 -0.22
CA GLY A 536 25.46 -17.27 -0.25
C GLY A 536 24.74 -17.51 1.08
N LEU A 537 25.31 -17.12 2.24
CA LEU A 537 24.62 -17.19 3.53
C LEU A 537 23.52 -16.13 3.67
N VAL A 538 23.64 -15.00 2.97
CA VAL A 538 22.68 -13.90 3.03
C VAL A 538 21.87 -13.81 1.74
N LEU A 539 22.53 -14.05 0.60
CA LEU A 539 21.93 -14.02 -0.73
C LEU A 539 21.61 -15.45 -1.18
N ALA A 540 20.39 -15.92 -0.86
CA ALA A 540 19.94 -17.23 -1.30
C ALA A 540 19.81 -17.31 -2.84
N TYR A 541 19.94 -18.52 -3.38
CA TYR A 541 19.59 -18.75 -4.78
C TYR A 541 18.12 -18.33 -5.06
N PRO A 542 17.82 -17.62 -6.16
CA PRO A 542 18.68 -17.26 -7.28
C PRO A 542 19.44 -15.94 -7.16
N LEU A 543 19.46 -15.26 -6.02
CA LEU A 543 20.12 -13.96 -5.85
C LEU A 543 21.64 -14.08 -5.94
N TYR A 544 22.20 -15.20 -5.48
CA TYR A 544 23.63 -15.50 -5.60
C TYR A 544 23.80 -16.83 -6.36
N ILE A 545 23.94 -16.73 -7.67
CA ILE A 545 24.04 -17.89 -8.58
C ILE A 545 25.44 -18.52 -8.58
N HIS A 546 26.45 -17.81 -8.11
CA HIS A 546 27.84 -18.25 -8.20
C HIS A 546 28.07 -19.62 -7.52
N ASN A 547 27.47 -19.84 -6.35
CA ASN A 547 27.58 -21.12 -5.62
C ASN A 547 26.87 -22.31 -6.29
N VAL A 548 26.07 -22.07 -7.32
CA VAL A 548 25.24 -23.10 -7.96
C VAL A 548 25.62 -23.34 -9.43
N LEU A 549 25.93 -22.26 -10.16
CA LEU A 549 26.08 -22.28 -11.63
C LEU A 549 27.53 -22.00 -12.11
N THR A 550 28.52 -22.02 -11.24
CA THR A 550 29.93 -21.96 -11.64
C THR A 550 30.45 -23.32 -12.07
N GLY A 551 31.50 -23.34 -12.90
CA GLY A 551 32.02 -24.56 -13.49
C GLY A 551 32.51 -25.65 -12.50
N GLU A 552 32.83 -25.25 -11.23
CA GLU A 552 33.22 -26.15 -10.14
C GLU A 552 32.56 -25.69 -8.83
N PRO A 553 31.27 -25.95 -8.63
CA PRO A 553 30.60 -25.57 -7.39
C PRO A 553 31.13 -26.44 -6.24
N SER A 554 31.53 -25.79 -5.13
CA SER A 554 31.83 -26.51 -3.89
C SER A 554 30.58 -27.24 -3.39
N ALA A 555 30.71 -28.52 -3.09
CA ALA A 555 29.60 -29.34 -2.58
C ALA A 555 28.98 -28.74 -1.31
N PHE A 556 29.80 -28.13 -0.44
CA PHE A 556 29.35 -27.44 0.76
C PHE A 556 28.41 -26.27 0.42
N TRP A 557 28.80 -25.36 -0.48
CA TRP A 557 28.01 -24.18 -0.83
C TRP A 557 26.78 -24.51 -1.67
N LEU A 558 26.87 -25.55 -2.50
CA LEU A 558 25.71 -26.07 -3.21
C LEU A 558 24.66 -26.61 -2.22
N GLY A 559 25.10 -27.44 -1.26
CA GLY A 559 24.25 -27.97 -0.20
C GLY A 559 23.64 -26.85 0.66
N MET A 560 24.42 -25.84 1.05
CA MET A 560 23.94 -24.67 1.78
C MET A 560 22.90 -23.87 0.98
N SER A 561 23.11 -23.67 -0.31
CA SER A 561 22.16 -22.95 -1.17
C SER A 561 20.83 -23.70 -1.29
N ILE A 562 20.86 -25.01 -1.40
CA ILE A 562 19.66 -25.87 -1.42
C ILE A 562 18.95 -25.80 -0.05
N LEU A 563 19.69 -25.99 1.05
CA LEU A 563 19.16 -25.95 2.40
C LEU A 563 18.51 -24.60 2.69
N GLN A 564 19.18 -23.51 2.34
CA GLN A 564 18.68 -22.15 2.57
C GLN A 564 17.41 -21.87 1.76
N THR A 565 17.40 -22.19 0.47
CA THR A 565 16.28 -21.88 -0.43
C THR A 565 15.05 -22.73 -0.13
N PHE A 566 15.22 -24.01 0.15
CA PHE A 566 14.10 -24.97 0.28
C PHE A 566 13.72 -25.31 1.72
N VAL A 567 14.55 -24.99 2.72
CA VAL A 567 14.27 -25.31 4.12
C VAL A 567 14.28 -24.04 5.00
N ILE A 568 15.40 -23.30 5.04
CA ILE A 568 15.55 -22.18 6.00
C ILE A 568 14.57 -21.04 5.65
N ILE A 569 14.54 -20.58 4.41
CA ILE A 569 13.64 -19.48 4.00
C ILE A 569 12.17 -19.87 4.14
N PRO A 570 11.71 -21.05 3.68
CA PRO A 570 10.34 -21.50 3.93
C PRO A 570 9.99 -21.59 5.41
N ALA A 571 10.90 -22.09 6.26
CA ALA A 571 10.69 -22.13 7.70
C ALA A 571 10.56 -20.72 8.30
N LEU A 572 11.41 -19.77 7.91
CA LEU A 572 11.30 -18.37 8.33
C LEU A 572 9.96 -17.75 7.89
N ILE A 573 9.53 -18.02 6.66
CA ILE A 573 8.24 -17.53 6.16
C ILE A 573 7.07 -18.17 6.92
N TYR A 574 7.16 -19.43 7.24
CA TYR A 574 6.12 -20.16 7.99
C TYR A 574 5.95 -19.61 9.40
N TYR A 575 7.04 -19.44 10.16
CA TYR A 575 6.98 -19.00 11.56
C TYR A 575 6.80 -17.48 11.73
N PHE A 576 7.37 -16.67 10.85
CA PHE A 576 7.46 -15.22 11.03
C PHE A 576 6.76 -14.42 9.93
N GLY A 577 6.16 -15.09 8.95
CA GLY A 577 5.44 -14.47 7.84
C GLY A 577 6.30 -14.11 6.63
N LYS A 578 5.64 -13.75 5.53
CA LYS A 578 6.24 -13.56 4.19
C LYS A 578 7.36 -12.52 4.13
N GLY A 579 7.33 -11.51 5.00
CA GLY A 579 8.34 -10.46 5.07
C GLY A 579 9.61 -10.84 5.83
N ALA A 580 9.65 -12.00 6.48
CA ALA A 580 10.73 -12.35 7.42
C ALA A 580 12.12 -12.35 6.77
N TYR A 581 12.28 -13.02 5.63
CA TYR A 581 13.57 -13.03 4.94
C TYR A 581 13.83 -11.70 4.22
N CYS A 582 12.90 -11.24 3.38
CA CYS A 582 13.10 -10.02 2.58
C CYS A 582 13.22 -8.76 3.42
N GLY A 583 12.44 -8.64 4.50
CA GLY A 583 12.42 -7.44 5.33
C GLY A 583 13.50 -7.39 6.42
N TRP A 584 14.16 -8.52 6.76
CA TRP A 584 15.08 -8.60 7.90
C TRP A 584 16.49 -9.05 7.55
N ILE A 585 16.68 -9.72 6.43
CA ILE A 585 17.95 -10.38 6.06
C ILE A 585 18.41 -9.98 4.67
N CYS A 586 17.54 -10.01 3.67
CA CYS A 586 17.87 -9.89 2.26
C CYS A 586 18.37 -8.49 1.86
N SER A 587 19.37 -8.45 0.98
CA SER A 587 19.97 -7.19 0.49
C SER A 587 18.98 -6.34 -0.32
N CYS A 588 18.09 -6.95 -1.12
CA CYS A 588 17.05 -6.21 -1.84
C CYS A 588 16.08 -5.53 -0.87
N GLY A 589 15.69 -6.23 0.21
CA GLY A 589 14.88 -5.67 1.27
C GLY A 589 15.61 -4.58 2.05
N ALA A 590 16.91 -4.74 2.30
CA ALA A 590 17.70 -3.72 2.97
C ALA A 590 17.72 -2.39 2.18
N LEU A 591 17.92 -2.44 0.86
CA LEU A 591 17.84 -1.25 0.01
C LEU A 591 16.45 -0.63 0.02
N ALA A 592 15.40 -1.43 -0.17
CA ALA A 592 14.02 -0.95 -0.18
C ALA A 592 13.63 -0.29 1.15
N GLU A 593 14.02 -0.87 2.28
CA GLU A 593 13.66 -0.40 3.61
C GLU A 593 14.49 0.79 4.10
N THR A 594 15.75 0.92 3.67
CA THR A 594 16.63 2.00 4.15
C THR A 594 16.66 3.21 3.24
N LEU A 595 16.60 3.02 1.92
CA LEU A 595 16.63 4.10 0.91
C LEU A 595 15.24 4.55 0.46
N GLY A 596 14.19 3.69 0.60
CA GLY A 596 12.80 3.93 0.20
C GLY A 596 11.97 4.73 1.23
#